data_84fc799f90724ef03a1dac45d74e4406
#
_entry.id   84fc799f90724ef03a1dac45d74e4406
#
_cell.length_a   1.000
_cell.length_b   1.000
_cell.length_c   1.000
_cell.angle_alpha   90.00
_cell.angle_beta   90.00
_cell.angle_gamma   90.00
#
_symmetry.space_group_name_H-M   'P 1'
#
loop_
_entity.id
_entity.type
_entity.pdbx_description
1 polymer ?
#
loop_
_entity_poly.entity_id
_entity_poly.type
_entity_poly.pdbx_seq_one_letter_code
_entity_poly.pdbx_strand_id
1 'polypeptide(L)'
;MQAPPLPGPTFDPSVLESDIARAQFARNLTAVTDVLAGMGLRTAAERHDLAPSTLSRLVQRAKQFGQKACLPYGTYSRDRVLRPEFQELLRKLYVTPLRPTMTAVYEDVRLKHLAEALSAQEGTLVCLPTYRQVWSYLTAIAHEASVSAARAGLKHPSRERLSPASFVLSITAPALICQVDEHTVDLLVVAPDGTVMSQQAHAAVLICVKTAAIVGAVLALDHLKEEDYMRLIKQSLEPKEHLITLYACTHPWPCFGKPSVVFHDRGKIFTSERATQVLVDRLGIVTEQAPPYAPSAKGTVEALFTWVTRKLTHRLPGTTKGAPEARGLYDSAREAARAGITFDVLEQLFVQAIVDGYMREWDKLRRQTRIALWEAGVRAYGVPRWMGSADDLKLLLMKAVNRKNPLTGRYALHPQRGLSFLGRRYVSPGLLDRLRGKEIDIYYDRRDLSVIYLFLEGELVGEAYCTEWMGRRVSIWEANAMRTADGTAAQAAAAESLAGRQQIQETASAGRQRLARETERLEAQRRLDLQRPEVHPAHVQRVLEALQAQPRPPVAPTPPPVRLLSRAEPDGDLGDESGVCLPIRSREEQA
;
A
#
# COMPACT_ATOMS: atom_id res chain seq x y z
N MET A 1 53.19 -12.23 0.83
CA MET A 1 52.65 -11.13 1.64
C MET A 1 51.56 -11.71 2.52
N GLN A 2 51.68 -11.52 3.85
CA GLN A 2 50.60 -11.92 4.77
C GLN A 2 49.40 -10.96 4.58
N ALA A 3 48.18 -11.53 4.48
CA ALA A 3 46.99 -10.71 4.42
C ALA A 3 46.85 -9.84 5.67
N PRO A 4 46.38 -8.58 5.55
CA PRO A 4 46.11 -7.77 6.72
C PRO A 4 45.03 -8.45 7.59
N PRO A 5 45.17 -8.39 8.94
CA PRO A 5 44.17 -8.99 9.81
C PRO A 5 42.81 -8.31 9.62
N LEU A 6 41.76 -9.14 9.56
CA LEU A 6 40.39 -8.63 9.50
C LEU A 6 40.02 -7.95 10.83
N PRO A 7 39.24 -6.87 10.82
CA PRO A 7 38.85 -6.15 12.02
C PRO A 7 37.95 -7.01 12.93
N GLY A 8 38.04 -6.83 14.24
CA GLY A 8 37.22 -7.48 15.24
C GLY A 8 37.70 -8.85 15.72
N PRO A 9 37.00 -9.47 16.67
CA PRO A 9 37.37 -10.74 17.23
C PRO A 9 37.26 -11.88 16.21
N THR A 10 38.15 -12.88 16.38
CA THR A 10 38.07 -14.13 15.60
C THR A 10 36.78 -14.86 15.91
N PHE A 11 36.12 -15.35 14.85
CA PHE A 11 34.91 -16.14 14.98
C PHE A 11 35.27 -17.62 15.16
N ASP A 12 34.69 -18.27 16.18
CA ASP A 12 34.86 -19.71 16.38
C ASP A 12 33.88 -20.49 15.51
N PRO A 13 34.37 -21.24 14.48
CA PRO A 13 33.48 -22.00 13.59
C PRO A 13 32.77 -23.18 14.28
N SER A 14 33.23 -23.63 15.44
CA SER A 14 32.63 -24.75 16.19
C SER A 14 31.19 -24.44 16.63
N VAL A 15 30.84 -23.16 16.76
CA VAL A 15 29.50 -22.67 17.09
C VAL A 15 28.48 -22.95 15.99
N LEU A 16 28.94 -23.26 14.77
CA LEU A 16 28.04 -23.59 13.65
C LEU A 16 27.60 -25.05 13.75
N GLU A 17 26.30 -25.28 13.87
CA GLU A 17 25.70 -26.60 14.07
C GLU A 17 25.83 -27.56 12.88
N SER A 18 25.99 -27.04 11.66
CA SER A 18 26.03 -27.81 10.42
C SER A 18 27.45 -27.88 9.84
N ASP A 19 27.90 -29.08 9.45
CA ASP A 19 29.16 -29.26 8.74
C ASP A 19 29.20 -28.47 7.42
N ILE A 20 28.06 -28.40 6.73
CA ILE A 20 27.91 -27.61 5.49
C ILE A 20 28.15 -26.11 5.79
N ALA A 21 27.60 -25.60 6.87
CA ALA A 21 27.80 -24.19 7.25
C ALA A 21 29.24 -23.90 7.66
N ARG A 22 29.90 -24.84 8.35
CA ARG A 22 31.34 -24.75 8.70
C ARG A 22 32.21 -24.73 7.43
N ALA A 23 31.93 -25.63 6.48
CA ALA A 23 32.66 -25.68 5.23
C ALA A 23 32.45 -24.41 4.38
N GLN A 24 31.22 -23.90 4.30
CA GLN A 24 30.93 -22.65 3.59
C GLN A 24 31.60 -21.43 4.24
N PHE A 25 31.59 -21.36 5.57
CA PHE A 25 32.29 -20.30 6.31
C PHE A 25 33.79 -20.34 6.03
N ALA A 26 34.43 -21.52 6.15
CA ALA A 26 35.84 -21.69 5.87
C ALA A 26 36.20 -21.28 4.42
N ARG A 27 35.42 -21.73 3.46
CA ARG A 27 35.56 -21.34 2.05
C ARG A 27 35.48 -19.84 1.84
N ASN A 28 34.43 -19.20 2.39
CA ASN A 28 34.23 -17.76 2.26
C ASN A 28 35.36 -16.96 2.92
N LEU A 29 35.80 -17.39 4.09
CA LEU A 29 36.91 -16.75 4.82
C LEU A 29 38.22 -16.86 4.05
N THR A 30 38.56 -18.05 3.52
CA THR A 30 39.75 -18.25 2.72
C THR A 30 39.71 -17.40 1.43
N ALA A 31 38.57 -17.36 0.74
CA ALA A 31 38.40 -16.55 -0.47
C ALA A 31 38.60 -15.03 -0.19
N VAL A 32 38.06 -14.55 0.92
CA VAL A 32 38.26 -13.14 1.36
C VAL A 32 39.72 -12.88 1.69
N THR A 33 40.36 -13.80 2.41
CA THR A 33 41.77 -13.68 2.82
C THR A 33 42.69 -13.66 1.59
N ASP A 34 42.45 -14.50 0.59
CA ASP A 34 43.23 -14.54 -0.66
C ASP A 34 43.14 -13.19 -1.41
N VAL A 35 41.95 -12.59 -1.48
CA VAL A 35 41.77 -11.25 -2.09
C VAL A 35 42.50 -10.18 -1.29
N LEU A 36 42.43 -10.22 0.04
CA LEU A 36 43.12 -9.26 0.89
C LEU A 36 44.65 -9.44 0.87
N ALA A 37 45.15 -10.66 0.58
CA ALA A 37 46.55 -10.95 0.35
C ALA A 37 47.07 -10.48 -1.02
N GLY A 38 46.18 -9.92 -1.89
CA GLY A 38 46.55 -9.38 -3.21
C GLY A 38 46.15 -10.23 -4.40
N MET A 39 45.46 -11.36 -4.20
CA MET A 39 44.93 -12.14 -5.32
C MET A 39 43.84 -11.38 -6.05
N GLY A 40 43.82 -11.41 -7.39
CA GLY A 40 42.76 -10.81 -8.18
C GLY A 40 41.37 -11.37 -7.83
N LEU A 41 40.38 -10.51 -7.76
CA LEU A 41 39.02 -10.90 -7.35
C LEU A 41 38.41 -12.03 -8.20
N ARG A 42 38.62 -12.01 -9.52
CA ARG A 42 38.10 -13.03 -10.44
C ARG A 42 38.80 -14.37 -10.21
N THR A 43 40.14 -14.36 -10.08
CA THR A 43 40.95 -15.54 -9.83
C THR A 43 40.61 -16.21 -8.48
N ALA A 44 40.40 -15.39 -7.44
CA ALA A 44 39.97 -15.89 -6.15
C ALA A 44 38.55 -16.46 -6.21
N ALA A 45 37.64 -15.82 -6.96
CA ALA A 45 36.26 -16.30 -7.13
C ALA A 45 36.20 -17.66 -7.84
N GLU A 46 36.99 -17.84 -8.93
CA GLU A 46 37.13 -19.12 -9.64
C GLU A 46 37.73 -20.19 -8.73
N ARG A 47 38.81 -19.86 -8.01
CA ARG A 47 39.51 -20.83 -7.13
C ARG A 47 38.59 -21.38 -6.02
N HIS A 48 37.68 -20.56 -5.50
CA HIS A 48 36.80 -20.92 -4.39
C HIS A 48 35.35 -21.21 -4.82
N ASP A 49 35.08 -21.37 -6.10
CA ASP A 49 33.75 -21.63 -6.66
C ASP A 49 32.70 -20.62 -6.13
N LEU A 50 33.00 -19.32 -6.28
CA LEU A 50 32.15 -18.21 -5.90
C LEU A 50 31.90 -17.29 -7.10
N ALA A 51 30.70 -16.73 -7.18
CA ALA A 51 30.47 -15.66 -8.16
C ALA A 51 31.31 -14.41 -7.79
N PRO A 52 31.97 -13.75 -8.76
CA PRO A 52 32.79 -12.55 -8.49
C PRO A 52 32.04 -11.45 -7.75
N SER A 53 30.75 -11.24 -8.07
CA SER A 53 29.89 -10.28 -7.38
C SER A 53 29.61 -10.64 -5.93
N THR A 54 29.54 -11.93 -5.60
CA THR A 54 29.36 -12.44 -4.24
C THR A 54 30.64 -12.23 -3.44
N LEU A 55 31.79 -12.58 -4.00
CA LEU A 55 33.08 -12.39 -3.34
C LEU A 55 33.38 -10.91 -3.12
N SER A 56 33.09 -10.03 -4.08
CA SER A 56 33.23 -8.58 -3.92
C SER A 56 32.43 -8.04 -2.72
N ARG A 57 31.17 -8.47 -2.57
CA ARG A 57 30.32 -8.10 -1.44
C ARG A 57 30.86 -8.67 -0.10
N LEU A 58 31.35 -9.90 -0.13
CA LEU A 58 31.95 -10.51 1.08
C LEU A 58 33.20 -9.74 1.52
N VAL A 59 34.09 -9.37 0.60
CA VAL A 59 35.29 -8.58 0.88
C VAL A 59 34.93 -7.23 1.46
N GLN A 60 33.98 -6.51 0.87
CA GLN A 60 33.54 -5.22 1.41
C GLN A 60 32.98 -5.35 2.82
N ARG A 61 32.13 -6.35 3.05
CA ARG A 61 31.55 -6.60 4.37
C ARG A 61 32.59 -7.06 5.38
N ALA A 62 33.54 -7.90 4.96
CA ALA A 62 34.60 -8.38 5.86
C ALA A 62 35.54 -7.25 6.31
N LYS A 63 35.78 -6.24 5.48
CA LYS A 63 36.49 -5.01 5.88
C LYS A 63 35.77 -4.21 6.98
N GLN A 64 34.43 -4.29 7.05
CA GLN A 64 33.62 -3.57 8.03
C GLN A 64 33.30 -4.41 9.28
N PHE A 65 32.97 -5.68 9.09
CA PHE A 65 32.41 -6.54 10.13
C PHE A 65 33.31 -7.73 10.51
N GLY A 66 34.52 -7.80 9.95
CA GLY A 66 35.47 -8.86 10.23
C GLY A 66 35.02 -10.24 9.73
N GLN A 67 35.52 -11.30 10.38
CA GLN A 67 35.25 -12.68 9.99
C GLN A 67 33.76 -13.07 9.99
N LYS A 68 32.95 -12.41 10.82
CA LYS A 68 31.49 -12.66 10.88
C LYS A 68 30.78 -12.38 9.54
N ALA A 69 31.36 -11.53 8.70
CA ALA A 69 30.80 -11.27 7.37
C ALA A 69 30.89 -12.47 6.41
N CYS A 70 31.77 -13.43 6.70
CA CYS A 70 31.98 -14.66 5.91
C CYS A 70 30.98 -15.76 6.24
N LEU A 71 30.11 -15.58 7.24
CA LEU A 71 29.08 -16.54 7.59
C LEU A 71 28.13 -16.82 6.39
N PRO A 72 27.71 -18.06 6.19
CA PRO A 72 26.80 -18.42 5.12
C PRO A 72 25.49 -17.65 5.20
N TYR A 73 24.91 -17.36 4.02
CA TYR A 73 23.60 -16.71 3.94
C TYR A 73 22.53 -17.62 4.60
N GLY A 74 21.84 -17.10 5.61
CA GLY A 74 20.85 -17.88 6.37
C GLY A 74 21.34 -18.29 7.77
N THR A 75 22.63 -18.32 8.06
CA THR A 75 23.16 -18.53 9.43
C THR A 75 22.80 -17.36 10.35
N TYR A 76 22.68 -16.15 9.80
CA TYR A 76 22.12 -14.99 10.51
C TYR A 76 20.62 -15.10 10.78
N SER A 77 19.91 -15.99 10.11
CA SER A 77 18.48 -16.21 10.39
C SER A 77 18.26 -17.10 11.61
N ARG A 78 19.30 -17.81 12.07
CA ARG A 78 19.26 -18.65 13.28
C ARG A 78 19.55 -17.89 14.58
N ASP A 79 20.17 -16.73 14.54
CA ASP A 79 20.12 -15.75 15.65
C ASP A 79 18.69 -15.21 15.92
N ARG A 80 17.68 -15.72 15.19
CA ARG A 80 16.27 -15.46 15.49
C ARG A 80 15.78 -16.21 16.71
N VAL A 81 16.47 -17.24 17.14
CA VAL A 81 16.12 -17.95 18.37
C VAL A 81 16.66 -17.15 19.55
N LEU A 82 15.75 -16.57 20.28
CA LEU A 82 16.07 -15.86 21.51
C LEU A 82 16.75 -16.83 22.49
N ARG A 83 17.86 -16.43 23.09
CA ARG A 83 18.55 -17.27 24.08
C ARG A 83 17.61 -17.68 25.22
N PRO A 84 17.71 -18.89 25.77
CA PRO A 84 16.81 -19.38 26.82
C PRO A 84 16.71 -18.44 28.03
N GLU A 85 17.81 -17.83 28.42
CA GLU A 85 17.91 -16.86 29.53
C GLU A 85 17.00 -15.62 29.27
N PHE A 86 17.01 -15.12 28.03
CA PHE A 86 16.13 -14.03 27.65
C PHE A 86 14.68 -14.47 27.55
N GLN A 87 14.42 -15.69 27.11
CA GLN A 87 13.05 -16.22 27.04
C GLN A 87 12.44 -16.30 28.43
N GLU A 88 13.17 -16.80 29.41
CA GLU A 88 12.72 -16.88 30.80
C GLU A 88 12.47 -15.49 31.40
N LEU A 89 13.41 -14.57 31.22
CA LEU A 89 13.26 -13.19 31.68
C LEU A 89 12.07 -12.48 31.05
N LEU A 90 11.92 -12.58 29.72
CA LEU A 90 10.80 -12.00 28.99
C LEU A 90 9.47 -12.60 29.45
N ARG A 91 9.42 -13.92 29.63
CA ARG A 91 8.23 -14.59 30.15
C ARG A 91 7.86 -14.07 31.54
N LYS A 92 8.85 -13.93 32.42
CA LYS A 92 8.65 -13.40 33.78
C LYS A 92 8.14 -11.95 33.79
N LEU A 93 8.67 -11.10 32.93
CA LEU A 93 8.23 -9.71 32.82
C LEU A 93 6.88 -9.55 32.13
N TYR A 94 6.61 -10.37 31.11
CA TYR A 94 5.39 -10.25 30.30
C TYR A 94 4.17 -10.91 30.95
N VAL A 95 4.37 -12.06 31.63
CA VAL A 95 3.31 -12.89 32.19
C VAL A 95 2.96 -12.39 33.60
N THR A 96 2.39 -11.19 33.66
CA THR A 96 1.95 -10.55 34.90
C THR A 96 0.55 -9.97 34.78
N PRO A 97 -0.21 -9.87 35.88
CA PRO A 97 -1.52 -9.20 35.88
C PRO A 97 -1.47 -7.72 35.50
N LEU A 98 -0.31 -7.07 35.55
CA LEU A 98 -0.09 -5.68 35.16
C LEU A 98 -0.22 -5.47 33.65
N ARG A 99 -0.17 -6.53 32.85
CA ARG A 99 -0.31 -6.52 31.38
C ARG A 99 0.62 -5.53 30.69
N PRO A 100 1.93 -5.53 30.98
CA PRO A 100 2.85 -4.62 30.31
C PRO A 100 2.79 -4.82 28.79
N THR A 101 3.00 -3.74 28.04
CA THR A 101 3.11 -3.82 26.58
C THR A 101 4.40 -4.53 26.18
N MET A 102 4.45 -5.11 24.98
CA MET A 102 5.68 -5.75 24.49
C MET A 102 6.85 -4.75 24.41
N THR A 103 6.55 -3.49 24.11
CA THR A 103 7.53 -2.39 24.09
C THR A 103 8.10 -2.14 25.47
N ALA A 104 7.25 -2.02 26.51
CA ALA A 104 7.70 -1.83 27.88
C ALA A 104 8.58 -2.99 28.35
N VAL A 105 8.18 -4.24 28.07
CA VAL A 105 8.98 -5.42 28.41
C VAL A 105 10.35 -5.40 27.70
N TYR A 106 10.37 -4.97 26.43
CA TYR A 106 11.63 -4.82 25.69
C TYR A 106 12.55 -3.77 26.30
N GLU A 107 11.99 -2.62 26.69
CA GLU A 107 12.72 -1.54 27.35
C GLU A 107 13.25 -1.97 28.71
N ASP A 108 12.45 -2.68 29.51
CA ASP A 108 12.85 -3.22 30.81
C ASP A 108 14.04 -4.18 30.67
N VAL A 109 13.99 -5.09 29.69
CA VAL A 109 15.09 -6.02 29.40
C VAL A 109 16.35 -5.26 28.98
N ARG A 110 16.18 -4.26 28.11
CA ARG A 110 17.29 -3.44 27.62
C ARG A 110 17.94 -2.64 28.73
N LEU A 111 17.17 -1.99 29.58
CA LEU A 111 17.65 -1.19 30.69
C LEU A 111 18.38 -2.05 31.73
N LYS A 112 17.81 -3.20 32.09
CA LYS A 112 18.42 -4.13 33.02
C LYS A 112 19.80 -4.60 32.55
N HIS A 113 19.89 -5.10 31.32
CA HIS A 113 21.14 -5.58 30.75
C HIS A 113 22.13 -4.47 30.41
N LEU A 114 21.68 -3.27 30.09
CA LEU A 114 22.55 -2.12 29.93
C LEU A 114 23.19 -1.74 31.29
N ALA A 115 22.43 -1.78 32.37
CA ALA A 115 22.94 -1.54 33.72
C ALA A 115 23.92 -2.63 34.15
N GLU A 116 23.63 -3.90 33.86
CA GLU A 116 24.56 -5.03 34.11
C GLU A 116 25.84 -4.92 33.29
N ALA A 117 25.74 -4.54 32.00
CA ALA A 117 26.90 -4.35 31.12
C ALA A 117 27.79 -3.16 31.55
N LEU A 118 27.20 -2.10 32.09
CA LEU A 118 27.92 -0.94 32.61
C LEU A 118 28.59 -1.24 33.97
N SER A 119 28.05 -2.20 34.74
CA SER A 119 28.61 -2.63 36.03
C SER A 119 29.63 -3.76 35.90
N ALA A 120 29.66 -4.48 34.78
CA ALA A 120 30.64 -5.52 34.51
C ALA A 120 31.94 -4.89 34.01
N GLN A 121 33.00 -4.95 34.83
CA GLN A 121 34.35 -4.61 34.41
C GLN A 121 34.80 -5.53 33.29
N GLU A 122 35.12 -4.90 32.14
CA GLU A 122 35.86 -5.41 30.98
C GLU A 122 35.41 -6.74 30.33
N GLY A 123 34.93 -6.63 29.13
CA GLY A 123 35.16 -7.63 28.06
C GLY A 123 34.00 -8.49 27.61
N THR A 124 32.88 -8.57 28.31
CA THR A 124 31.74 -9.41 27.83
C THR A 124 30.71 -8.58 27.12
N LEU A 125 30.79 -8.50 25.81
CA LEU A 125 29.72 -7.93 24.95
C LEU A 125 28.47 -8.81 25.07
N VAL A 126 27.56 -8.45 25.96
CA VAL A 126 26.23 -9.07 26.03
C VAL A 126 25.45 -8.65 24.80
N CYS A 127 25.25 -9.58 23.88
CA CYS A 127 24.43 -9.33 22.70
C CYS A 127 22.95 -9.26 23.11
N LEU A 128 22.41 -8.05 23.21
CA LEU A 128 21.01 -7.84 23.57
C LEU A 128 20.07 -8.31 22.45
N PRO A 129 18.90 -8.86 22.80
CA PRO A 129 17.92 -9.23 21.80
C PRO A 129 17.39 -7.99 21.07
N THR A 130 17.12 -8.14 19.78
CA THR A 130 16.44 -7.09 19.01
C THR A 130 14.94 -7.03 19.36
N TYR A 131 14.34 -5.87 19.20
CA TYR A 131 12.88 -5.72 19.40
C TYR A 131 12.07 -6.77 18.62
N ARG A 132 12.48 -7.08 17.39
CA ARG A 132 11.81 -8.08 16.53
C ARG A 132 11.88 -9.50 17.12
N GLN A 133 12.99 -9.88 17.72
CA GLN A 133 13.13 -11.19 18.39
C GLN A 133 12.22 -11.26 19.62
N VAL A 134 12.22 -10.19 20.43
CA VAL A 134 11.36 -10.09 21.61
C VAL A 134 9.89 -10.12 21.21
N TRP A 135 9.51 -9.31 20.24
CA TRP A 135 8.15 -9.27 19.71
C TRP A 135 7.68 -10.63 19.18
N SER A 136 8.51 -11.28 18.36
CA SER A 136 8.21 -12.61 17.81
C SER A 136 7.99 -13.65 18.91
N TYR A 137 8.84 -13.66 19.92
CA TYR A 137 8.74 -14.58 21.06
C TYR A 137 7.48 -14.29 21.90
N LEU A 138 7.28 -13.03 22.29
CA LEU A 138 6.13 -12.64 23.10
C LEU A 138 4.80 -12.87 22.37
N THR A 139 4.78 -12.67 21.07
CA THR A 139 3.61 -13.00 20.24
C THR A 139 3.34 -14.50 20.23
N ALA A 140 4.37 -15.32 20.12
CA ALA A 140 4.23 -16.77 20.14
C ALA A 140 3.66 -17.29 21.46
N ILE A 141 4.17 -16.78 22.61
CA ILE A 141 3.69 -17.21 23.94
C ILE A 141 2.36 -16.55 24.35
N ALA A 142 2.01 -15.38 23.78
CA ALA A 142 0.77 -14.67 24.13
C ALA A 142 -0.50 -15.54 23.91
N HIS A 143 -0.42 -16.50 23.00
CA HIS A 143 -1.51 -17.44 22.68
C HIS A 143 -1.57 -18.66 23.61
N GLU A 144 -0.58 -18.83 24.48
CA GLU A 144 -0.63 -19.90 25.47
C GLU A 144 -1.75 -19.62 26.49
N ALA A 145 -2.61 -20.59 26.73
CA ALA A 145 -3.72 -20.45 27.67
C ALA A 145 -3.24 -20.06 29.09
N SER A 146 -2.07 -20.56 29.50
CA SER A 146 -1.44 -20.23 30.79
C SER A 146 -1.00 -18.75 30.85
N VAL A 147 -0.43 -18.23 29.76
CA VAL A 147 0.01 -16.83 29.66
C VAL A 147 -1.19 -15.89 29.65
N SER A 148 -2.19 -16.22 28.88
CA SER A 148 -3.44 -15.44 28.83
C SER A 148 -4.13 -15.40 30.18
N ALA A 149 -4.23 -16.54 30.87
CA ALA A 149 -4.82 -16.64 32.20
C ALA A 149 -4.03 -15.85 33.25
N ALA A 150 -2.71 -15.96 33.26
CA ALA A 150 -1.84 -15.24 34.20
C ALA A 150 -1.91 -13.72 33.98
N ARG A 151 -1.93 -13.26 32.72
CA ARG A 151 -2.13 -11.84 32.39
C ARG A 151 -3.54 -11.35 32.75
N ALA A 152 -4.53 -12.21 32.75
CA ALA A 152 -5.87 -11.89 33.24
C ALA A 152 -5.99 -11.87 34.79
N GLY A 153 -4.92 -12.22 35.51
CA GLY A 153 -4.92 -12.32 36.96
C GLY A 153 -5.56 -13.61 37.49
N LEU A 154 -5.76 -14.61 36.63
CA LEU A 154 -6.30 -15.90 37.01
C LEU A 154 -5.21 -16.79 37.60
N LYS A 155 -5.44 -17.37 38.79
CA LYS A 155 -4.45 -18.20 39.51
C LYS A 155 -4.17 -19.54 38.82
N HIS A 156 -5.11 -20.03 38.02
CA HIS A 156 -4.96 -21.26 37.22
C HIS A 156 -5.54 -21.03 35.82
N PRO A 157 -4.94 -21.62 34.76
CA PRO A 157 -5.62 -21.76 33.49
C PRO A 157 -6.78 -22.74 33.76
N SER A 158 -7.94 -22.20 34.13
CA SER A 158 -9.11 -23.03 34.29
C SER A 158 -9.32 -23.79 32.98
N ARG A 159 -9.33 -25.10 33.01
CA ARG A 159 -9.78 -25.95 31.90
C ARG A 159 -11.26 -25.69 31.57
N GLU A 160 -11.96 -24.96 32.40
CA GLU A 160 -13.23 -24.33 32.09
C GLU A 160 -12.98 -23.21 31.05
N ARG A 161 -12.93 -23.64 29.80
CA ARG A 161 -13.26 -22.75 28.70
C ARG A 161 -14.62 -22.18 29.06
N LEU A 162 -14.65 -20.89 29.41
CA LEU A 162 -15.91 -20.20 29.56
C LEU A 162 -16.76 -20.59 28.35
N SER A 163 -17.91 -21.17 28.57
CA SER A 163 -18.81 -21.46 27.45
C SER A 163 -18.98 -20.15 26.69
N PRO A 164 -19.19 -20.18 25.39
CA PRO A 164 -19.47 -18.97 24.63
C PRO A 164 -20.50 -18.07 25.29
N ALA A 165 -21.52 -18.65 25.86
CA ALA A 165 -22.55 -17.92 26.61
C ALA A 165 -21.98 -17.27 27.88
N SER A 166 -21.13 -17.96 28.64
CA SER A 166 -20.48 -17.41 29.85
C SER A 166 -19.55 -16.22 29.52
N PHE A 167 -18.83 -16.28 28.39
CA PHE A 167 -18.01 -15.17 27.92
C PHE A 167 -18.87 -13.95 27.61
N VAL A 168 -19.95 -14.09 26.85
CA VAL A 168 -20.86 -12.99 26.54
C VAL A 168 -21.51 -12.41 27.80
N LEU A 169 -21.86 -13.24 28.77
CA LEU A 169 -22.44 -12.81 30.05
C LEU A 169 -21.44 -12.03 30.91
N SER A 170 -20.15 -12.32 30.81
CA SER A 170 -19.10 -11.59 31.54
C SER A 170 -18.86 -10.17 31.02
N ILE A 171 -19.32 -9.85 29.80
CA ILE A 171 -19.21 -8.52 29.22
C ILE A 171 -20.30 -7.63 29.82
N THR A 172 -19.91 -6.58 30.54
CA THR A 172 -20.87 -5.72 31.23
C THR A 172 -21.54 -4.72 30.30
N ALA A 173 -20.78 -3.92 29.55
CA ALA A 173 -21.29 -2.82 28.74
C ALA A 173 -21.31 -3.13 27.23
N PRO A 174 -22.23 -2.52 26.44
CA PRO A 174 -22.15 -2.52 24.99
C PRO A 174 -20.87 -1.85 24.50
N ALA A 175 -20.42 -2.15 23.30
CA ALA A 175 -19.18 -1.70 22.66
C ALA A 175 -17.87 -2.08 23.37
N LEU A 176 -17.89 -2.57 24.60
CA LEU A 176 -16.66 -2.91 25.34
C LEU A 176 -15.78 -3.89 24.58
N ILE A 177 -16.40 -4.93 24.04
CA ILE A 177 -15.74 -5.92 23.18
C ILE A 177 -16.47 -5.97 21.85
N CYS A 178 -15.73 -5.74 20.79
CA CYS A 178 -16.22 -5.84 19.43
C CYS A 178 -15.43 -6.87 18.64
N GLN A 179 -16.04 -7.39 17.61
CA GLN A 179 -15.40 -8.29 16.65
C GLN A 179 -15.49 -7.68 15.25
N VAL A 180 -14.40 -7.78 14.50
CA VAL A 180 -14.34 -7.42 13.09
C VAL A 180 -14.15 -8.67 12.24
N ASP A 181 -14.84 -8.72 11.12
CA ASP A 181 -14.65 -9.75 10.11
C ASP A 181 -14.94 -9.22 8.72
N GLU A 182 -14.33 -9.86 7.73
CA GLU A 182 -14.44 -9.53 6.31
C GLU A 182 -15.18 -10.62 5.56
N HIS A 183 -16.00 -10.22 4.60
CA HIS A 183 -16.75 -11.15 3.76
C HIS A 183 -16.82 -10.65 2.31
N THR A 184 -16.56 -11.54 1.35
CA THR A 184 -16.74 -11.25 -0.07
C THR A 184 -18.24 -11.22 -0.40
N VAL A 185 -18.69 -10.15 -1.01
CA VAL A 185 -20.09 -9.96 -1.39
C VAL A 185 -20.36 -10.68 -2.72
N ASP A 186 -21.28 -11.63 -2.69
CA ASP A 186 -21.65 -12.47 -3.84
C ASP A 186 -22.55 -11.73 -4.83
N LEU A 187 -22.11 -10.55 -5.33
CA LEU A 187 -22.82 -9.73 -6.28
C LEU A 187 -21.84 -9.01 -7.21
N LEU A 188 -22.11 -9.06 -8.50
CA LEU A 188 -21.40 -8.24 -9.48
C LEU A 188 -22.01 -6.85 -9.52
N VAL A 189 -21.15 -5.83 -9.56
CA VAL A 189 -21.54 -4.44 -9.69
C VAL A 189 -21.13 -3.90 -11.06
N VAL A 190 -21.72 -2.79 -11.47
CA VAL A 190 -21.38 -2.12 -12.72
C VAL A 190 -20.69 -0.78 -12.44
N ALA A 191 -19.81 -0.40 -13.36
CA ALA A 191 -19.25 0.94 -13.39
C ALA A 191 -20.33 1.95 -13.84
N PRO A 192 -20.11 3.27 -13.65
CA PRO A 192 -21.07 4.30 -14.09
C PRO A 192 -21.42 4.28 -15.58
N ASP A 193 -20.55 3.71 -16.40
CA ASP A 193 -20.78 3.51 -17.85
C ASP A 193 -21.60 2.26 -18.19
N GLY A 194 -22.02 1.49 -17.19
CA GLY A 194 -22.77 0.24 -17.35
C GLY A 194 -21.90 -1.00 -17.57
N THR A 195 -20.58 -0.87 -17.60
CA THR A 195 -19.66 -2.00 -17.73
C THR A 195 -19.63 -2.84 -16.45
N VAL A 196 -19.78 -4.16 -16.59
CA VAL A 196 -19.69 -5.07 -15.44
C VAL A 196 -18.25 -5.10 -14.93
N MET A 197 -18.09 -4.82 -13.64
CA MET A 197 -16.79 -4.80 -13.01
C MET A 197 -16.31 -6.22 -12.70
N SER A 198 -15.02 -6.49 -12.94
CA SER A 198 -14.39 -7.76 -12.61
C SER A 198 -14.07 -7.89 -11.11
N GLN A 199 -13.94 -6.74 -10.43
CA GLN A 199 -13.67 -6.69 -8.99
C GLN A 199 -14.94 -7.04 -8.21
N GLN A 200 -14.76 -7.85 -7.15
CA GLN A 200 -15.81 -8.14 -6.20
C GLN A 200 -15.82 -7.12 -5.07
N ALA A 201 -17.01 -6.81 -4.57
CA ALA A 201 -17.11 -6.00 -3.36
C ALA A 201 -16.82 -6.86 -2.12
N HIS A 202 -16.13 -6.27 -1.16
CA HIS A 202 -15.83 -6.86 0.13
C HIS A 202 -16.49 -6.02 1.23
N ALA A 203 -17.16 -6.70 2.15
CA ALA A 203 -17.81 -6.10 3.30
C ALA A 203 -16.99 -6.34 4.56
N ALA A 204 -16.77 -5.31 5.37
CA ALA A 204 -16.33 -5.48 6.75
C ALA A 204 -17.37 -4.92 7.71
N VAL A 205 -17.52 -5.59 8.82
CA VAL A 205 -18.41 -5.17 9.90
C VAL A 205 -17.69 -5.23 11.23
N LEU A 206 -18.00 -4.27 12.08
CA LEU A 206 -17.63 -4.28 13.50
C LEU A 206 -18.88 -4.52 14.33
N ILE A 207 -18.94 -5.66 14.99
CA ILE A 207 -20.10 -6.12 15.73
C ILE A 207 -19.81 -6.13 17.24
N CYS A 208 -20.74 -5.63 18.03
CA CYS A 208 -20.67 -5.73 19.47
C CYS A 208 -20.94 -7.18 19.91
N VAL A 209 -20.02 -7.80 20.62
CA VAL A 209 -20.14 -9.21 21.05
C VAL A 209 -21.32 -9.41 21.99
N LYS A 210 -21.59 -8.46 22.89
CA LYS A 210 -22.69 -8.53 23.87
C LYS A 210 -24.06 -8.53 23.22
N THR A 211 -24.31 -7.58 22.32
CA THR A 211 -25.65 -7.30 21.79
C THR A 211 -25.87 -7.79 20.38
N ALA A 212 -24.82 -8.19 19.69
CA ALA A 212 -24.77 -8.43 18.25
C ALA A 212 -25.20 -7.22 17.41
N ALA A 213 -25.20 -6.01 17.99
CA ALA A 213 -25.44 -4.77 17.28
C ALA A 213 -24.21 -4.38 16.45
N ILE A 214 -24.45 -3.86 15.27
CA ILE A 214 -23.40 -3.38 14.38
C ILE A 214 -23.00 -1.97 14.77
N VAL A 215 -21.74 -1.78 15.13
CA VAL A 215 -21.17 -0.47 15.49
C VAL A 215 -20.41 0.19 14.36
N GLY A 216 -20.09 -0.57 13.29
CA GLY A 216 -19.51 -0.06 12.06
C GLY A 216 -19.73 -1.04 10.91
N ALA A 217 -19.86 -0.52 9.69
CA ALA A 217 -20.03 -1.30 8.48
C ALA A 217 -19.44 -0.54 7.29
N VAL A 218 -18.60 -1.21 6.51
CA VAL A 218 -17.98 -0.62 5.30
C VAL A 218 -18.00 -1.62 4.17
N LEU A 219 -18.11 -1.12 2.95
CA LEU A 219 -17.83 -1.86 1.72
C LEU A 219 -16.57 -1.30 1.07
N ALA A 220 -15.81 -2.15 0.43
CA ALA A 220 -14.72 -1.78 -0.47
C ALA A 220 -14.87 -2.54 -1.79
N LEU A 221 -14.44 -1.93 -2.88
CA LEU A 221 -14.24 -2.62 -4.13
C LEU A 221 -12.84 -3.24 -4.07
N ASP A 222 -12.69 -4.49 -4.44
CA ASP A 222 -11.53 -5.32 -4.12
C ASP A 222 -11.36 -5.62 -2.63
N HIS A 223 -10.24 -6.25 -2.27
CA HIS A 223 -9.92 -6.55 -0.88
C HIS A 223 -9.87 -5.29 -0.02
N LEU A 224 -10.35 -5.44 1.21
CA LEU A 224 -10.27 -4.40 2.21
C LEU A 224 -8.82 -3.99 2.44
N LYS A 225 -8.63 -2.70 2.65
CA LYS A 225 -7.34 -2.11 2.98
C LYS A 225 -7.36 -1.54 4.39
N GLU A 226 -6.19 -1.18 4.88
CA GLU A 226 -6.04 -0.61 6.22
C GLU A 226 -6.94 0.61 6.45
N GLU A 227 -7.12 1.44 5.42
CA GLU A 227 -7.97 2.63 5.49
C GLU A 227 -9.46 2.28 5.67
N ASP A 228 -9.91 1.17 5.08
CA ASP A 228 -11.28 0.68 5.27
C ASP A 228 -11.49 0.20 6.70
N TYR A 229 -10.46 -0.45 7.28
CA TYR A 229 -10.47 -0.82 8.69
C TYR A 229 -10.48 0.41 9.60
N MET A 230 -9.65 1.41 9.33
CA MET A 230 -9.66 2.66 10.10
C MET A 230 -11.01 3.36 10.02
N ARG A 231 -11.65 3.36 8.86
CA ARG A 231 -13.01 3.89 8.69
C ARG A 231 -14.03 3.11 9.53
N LEU A 232 -13.91 1.80 9.57
CA LEU A 232 -14.77 0.95 10.38
C LEU A 232 -14.64 1.29 11.87
N ILE A 233 -13.41 1.47 12.35
CA ILE A 233 -13.14 1.92 13.73
C ILE A 233 -13.71 3.31 13.97
N LYS A 234 -13.48 4.26 13.05
CA LYS A 234 -14.05 5.62 13.19
C LYS A 234 -15.56 5.58 13.35
N GLN A 235 -16.26 4.80 12.52
CA GLN A 235 -17.70 4.64 12.64
C GLN A 235 -18.14 4.14 14.03
N SER A 236 -17.28 3.36 14.70
CA SER A 236 -17.60 2.93 16.07
C SER A 236 -17.43 4.05 17.10
N LEU A 237 -16.61 5.06 16.83
CA LEU A 237 -16.26 6.11 17.79
C LEU A 237 -17.21 7.31 17.76
N GLU A 238 -17.92 7.51 16.65
CA GLU A 238 -18.73 8.72 16.41
C GLU A 238 -20.21 8.43 16.18
N PRO A 239 -21.09 9.40 16.44
CA PRO A 239 -22.48 9.37 16.02
C PRO A 239 -22.61 9.27 14.50
N LYS A 240 -23.71 8.67 14.01
CA LYS A 240 -23.86 8.26 12.60
C LYS A 240 -25.00 8.97 11.86
N GLU A 241 -25.48 10.10 12.35
CA GLU A 241 -26.58 10.87 11.74
C GLU A 241 -26.25 11.23 10.28
N HIS A 242 -24.99 11.59 10.01
CA HIS A 242 -24.52 11.87 8.66
C HIS A 242 -24.58 10.65 7.72
N LEU A 243 -24.35 9.43 8.25
CA LEU A 243 -24.45 8.19 7.47
C LEU A 243 -25.92 7.82 7.20
N ILE A 244 -26.82 8.09 8.16
CA ILE A 244 -28.26 7.88 7.98
C ILE A 244 -28.78 8.71 6.80
N THR A 245 -28.38 9.98 6.75
CA THR A 245 -28.73 10.86 5.64
C THR A 245 -28.08 10.41 4.33
N LEU A 246 -26.79 10.10 4.38
CA LEU A 246 -26.02 9.68 3.18
C LEU A 246 -26.60 8.43 2.52
N TYR A 247 -26.97 7.44 3.33
CA TYR A 247 -27.48 6.17 2.83
C TYR A 247 -29.01 6.08 2.81
N ALA A 248 -29.69 7.18 3.07
CA ALA A 248 -31.16 7.28 3.11
C ALA A 248 -31.80 6.15 3.96
N CYS A 249 -31.22 5.88 5.15
CA CYS A 249 -31.80 4.93 6.08
C CYS A 249 -33.07 5.49 6.72
N THR A 250 -34.06 4.61 6.95
CA THR A 250 -35.35 4.99 7.55
C THR A 250 -35.25 5.20 9.06
N HIS A 251 -34.32 4.49 9.69
CA HIS A 251 -34.23 4.47 11.14
C HIS A 251 -32.86 4.96 11.64
N PRO A 252 -32.77 5.45 12.88
CA PRO A 252 -31.52 5.87 13.48
C PRO A 252 -30.56 4.68 13.71
N TRP A 253 -29.25 4.98 13.67
CA TRP A 253 -28.18 4.04 13.98
C TRP A 253 -27.39 4.49 15.22
N PRO A 254 -27.93 4.32 16.46
CA PRO A 254 -27.34 4.86 17.68
C PRO A 254 -26.19 4.00 18.24
N CYS A 255 -25.76 2.98 17.51
CA CYS A 255 -24.75 2.04 18.00
C CYS A 255 -23.35 2.60 17.75
N PHE A 256 -22.82 3.35 18.72
CA PHE A 256 -21.44 3.84 18.73
C PHE A 256 -20.88 3.86 20.14
N GLY A 257 -19.57 3.68 20.25
CA GLY A 257 -18.83 3.67 21.49
C GLY A 257 -17.41 3.18 21.23
N LYS A 258 -16.47 3.61 22.06
CA LYS A 258 -15.07 3.20 21.94
C LYS A 258 -14.91 1.75 22.40
N PRO A 259 -14.53 0.80 21.53
CA PRO A 259 -14.18 -0.54 21.97
C PRO A 259 -12.95 -0.51 22.89
N SER A 260 -12.95 -1.33 23.93
CA SER A 260 -11.74 -1.60 24.71
C SER A 260 -10.91 -2.70 24.05
N VAL A 261 -11.61 -3.69 23.45
CA VAL A 261 -10.98 -4.79 22.76
C VAL A 261 -11.68 -5.02 21.42
N VAL A 262 -10.90 -5.19 20.38
CA VAL A 262 -11.36 -5.62 19.06
C VAL A 262 -10.76 -6.97 18.72
N PHE A 263 -11.60 -8.00 18.61
CA PHE A 263 -11.20 -9.31 18.09
C PHE A 263 -11.23 -9.30 16.57
N HIS A 264 -10.17 -9.85 15.96
CA HIS A 264 -10.08 -10.00 14.52
C HIS A 264 -9.57 -11.40 14.14
N ASP A 265 -9.80 -11.81 12.91
CA ASP A 265 -9.15 -12.99 12.34
C ASP A 265 -7.71 -12.66 11.93
N ARG A 266 -6.95 -13.66 11.45
CA ARG A 266 -5.54 -13.53 11.05
C ARG A 266 -5.29 -12.68 9.79
N GLY A 267 -6.25 -11.85 9.39
CA GLY A 267 -6.11 -10.97 8.24
C GLY A 267 -4.95 -9.99 8.41
N LYS A 268 -4.10 -9.87 7.39
CA LYS A 268 -2.93 -8.97 7.39
C LYS A 268 -3.27 -7.50 7.66
N ILE A 269 -4.47 -7.10 7.32
CA ILE A 269 -4.96 -5.72 7.46
C ILE A 269 -5.10 -5.34 8.94
N PHE A 270 -5.58 -6.29 9.76
CA PHE A 270 -5.83 -6.08 11.19
C PHE A 270 -4.56 -6.11 12.02
N THR A 271 -3.46 -6.64 11.46
CA THR A 271 -2.16 -6.79 12.10
C THR A 271 -1.10 -5.85 11.52
N SER A 272 -1.50 -4.88 10.69
CA SER A 272 -0.56 -3.92 10.14
C SER A 272 0.06 -3.09 11.27
N GLU A 273 1.35 -2.77 11.14
CA GLU A 273 2.08 -1.99 12.15
C GLU A 273 1.39 -0.66 12.45
N ARG A 274 0.91 0.02 11.41
CA ARG A 274 0.20 1.29 11.53
C ARG A 274 -1.17 1.14 12.22
N ALA A 275 -1.96 0.12 11.82
CA ALA A 275 -3.25 -0.11 12.47
C ALA A 275 -3.07 -0.40 13.96
N THR A 276 -2.09 -1.23 14.31
CA THR A 276 -1.76 -1.54 15.70
C THR A 276 -1.32 -0.29 16.45
N GLN A 277 -0.42 0.51 15.88
CA GLN A 277 0.07 1.74 16.47
C GLN A 277 -1.05 2.75 16.71
N VAL A 278 -1.92 2.97 15.72
CA VAL A 278 -3.05 3.90 15.87
C VAL A 278 -4.05 3.41 16.89
N LEU A 279 -4.43 2.14 16.85
CA LEU A 279 -5.43 1.58 17.75
C LEU A 279 -4.94 1.51 19.19
N VAL A 280 -3.73 1.01 19.42
CA VAL A 280 -3.20 0.81 20.77
C VAL A 280 -2.69 2.12 21.35
N ASP A 281 -1.80 2.82 20.64
CA ASP A 281 -1.07 3.97 21.21
C ASP A 281 -1.93 5.24 21.25
N ARG A 282 -2.77 5.46 20.22
CA ARG A 282 -3.58 6.68 20.14
C ARG A 282 -5.00 6.50 20.69
N LEU A 283 -5.63 5.37 20.39
CA LEU A 283 -7.01 5.13 20.79
C LEU A 283 -7.13 4.32 22.09
N GLY A 284 -6.07 3.65 22.53
CA GLY A 284 -6.10 2.75 23.67
C GLY A 284 -7.08 1.58 23.44
N ILE A 285 -7.18 1.09 22.20
CA ILE A 285 -7.99 -0.06 21.81
C ILE A 285 -7.05 -1.26 21.68
N VAL A 286 -7.26 -2.29 22.48
CA VAL A 286 -6.48 -3.53 22.39
C VAL A 286 -7.00 -4.34 21.22
N THR A 287 -6.10 -4.77 20.34
CA THR A 287 -6.43 -5.68 19.24
C THR A 287 -5.96 -7.08 19.59
N GLU A 288 -6.84 -8.05 19.53
CA GLU A 288 -6.54 -9.45 19.84
C GLU A 288 -7.04 -10.37 18.72
N GLN A 289 -6.29 -11.42 18.45
CA GLN A 289 -6.79 -12.47 17.58
C GLN A 289 -7.92 -13.22 18.30
N ALA A 290 -9.01 -13.47 17.59
CA ALA A 290 -10.08 -14.29 18.12
C ALA A 290 -9.51 -15.64 18.56
N PRO A 291 -9.78 -16.06 19.81
CA PRO A 291 -9.27 -17.34 20.30
C PRO A 291 -9.62 -18.47 19.33
N PRO A 292 -8.70 -19.38 18.99
CA PRO A 292 -8.92 -20.40 17.96
C PRO A 292 -10.08 -21.36 18.29
N TYR A 293 -10.70 -21.22 19.43
CA TYR A 293 -11.81 -22.06 19.91
C TYR A 293 -12.94 -21.26 20.57
N ALA A 294 -13.17 -20.02 20.16
CA ALA A 294 -14.37 -19.26 20.55
C ALA A 294 -15.41 -19.25 19.40
N PRO A 295 -16.09 -20.37 19.11
CA PRO A 295 -17.03 -20.49 17.99
C PRO A 295 -18.17 -19.47 18.06
N SER A 296 -18.52 -19.04 19.29
CA SER A 296 -19.62 -18.10 19.50
C SER A 296 -19.30 -16.68 19.10
N ALA A 297 -18.04 -16.25 19.21
CA ALA A 297 -17.62 -14.95 18.70
C ALA A 297 -17.72 -14.95 17.17
N LYS A 298 -17.21 -15.99 16.49
CA LYS A 298 -17.33 -16.16 15.04
C LYS A 298 -18.77 -16.37 14.59
N GLY A 299 -19.53 -17.18 15.30
CA GLY A 299 -20.93 -17.50 14.95
C GLY A 299 -21.85 -16.29 14.81
N THR A 300 -21.58 -15.19 15.53
CA THR A 300 -22.39 -13.97 15.44
C THR A 300 -22.15 -13.24 14.11
N VAL A 301 -20.90 -13.13 13.68
CA VAL A 301 -20.57 -12.47 12.40
C VAL A 301 -20.93 -13.36 11.21
N GLU A 302 -20.69 -14.65 11.29
CA GLU A 302 -21.10 -15.62 10.27
C GLU A 302 -22.63 -15.61 10.08
N ALA A 303 -23.38 -15.52 11.18
CA ALA A 303 -24.84 -15.38 11.12
C ALA A 303 -25.28 -14.08 10.44
N LEU A 304 -24.58 -12.97 10.70
CA LEU A 304 -24.82 -11.71 10.01
C LEU A 304 -24.59 -11.85 8.49
N PHE A 305 -23.43 -12.34 8.06
CA PHE A 305 -23.13 -12.45 6.64
C PHE A 305 -24.06 -13.45 5.94
N THR A 306 -24.43 -14.55 6.62
CA THR A 306 -25.46 -15.45 6.12
C THR A 306 -26.80 -14.72 5.95
N TRP A 307 -27.16 -13.85 6.90
CA TRP A 307 -28.36 -13.04 6.82
C TRP A 307 -28.29 -12.06 5.63
N VAL A 308 -27.20 -11.32 5.49
CA VAL A 308 -26.96 -10.38 4.37
C VAL A 308 -27.04 -11.12 3.03
N THR A 309 -26.40 -12.26 2.92
CA THR A 309 -26.41 -13.07 1.71
C THR A 309 -27.85 -13.48 1.34
N ARG A 310 -28.63 -14.00 2.29
CA ARG A 310 -29.99 -14.47 2.03
C ARG A 310 -31.03 -13.36 1.86
N LYS A 311 -30.88 -12.26 2.57
CA LYS A 311 -31.88 -11.17 2.60
C LYS A 311 -31.56 -10.04 1.64
N LEU A 312 -30.31 -9.88 1.24
CA LEU A 312 -29.87 -8.83 0.31
C LEU A 312 -29.30 -9.42 -0.99
N THR A 313 -28.08 -9.98 -0.97
CA THR A 313 -27.33 -10.25 -2.20
C THR A 313 -27.96 -11.30 -3.10
N HIS A 314 -28.50 -12.39 -2.54
CA HIS A 314 -29.19 -13.42 -3.33
C HIS A 314 -30.55 -13.00 -3.89
N ARG A 315 -31.05 -11.83 -3.51
CA ARG A 315 -32.29 -11.25 -4.03
C ARG A 315 -32.06 -10.20 -5.11
N LEU A 316 -30.81 -9.82 -5.30
CA LEU A 316 -30.44 -8.83 -6.29
C LEU A 316 -29.98 -9.52 -7.60
N PRO A 317 -30.34 -8.97 -8.76
CA PRO A 317 -29.82 -9.47 -10.03
C PRO A 317 -28.31 -9.20 -10.10
N GLY A 318 -27.55 -10.13 -10.68
CA GLY A 318 -26.09 -10.09 -10.70
C GLY A 318 -25.43 -10.90 -9.58
N THR A 319 -26.21 -11.59 -8.73
CA THR A 319 -25.66 -12.51 -7.73
C THR A 319 -24.82 -13.61 -8.37
N THR A 320 -23.65 -13.93 -7.76
CA THR A 320 -22.71 -14.94 -8.29
C THR A 320 -22.97 -16.34 -7.71
N LYS A 321 -23.76 -16.45 -6.65
CA LYS A 321 -24.11 -17.71 -5.99
C LYS A 321 -25.62 -17.94 -6.06
N GLY A 322 -26.05 -18.59 -7.13
CA GLY A 322 -27.39 -19.15 -7.23
C GLY A 322 -27.43 -20.64 -6.79
N ALA A 323 -28.62 -21.23 -6.76
CA ALA A 323 -28.76 -22.68 -6.60
C ALA A 323 -27.95 -23.39 -7.69
N PRO A 324 -27.24 -24.51 -7.34
CA PRO A 324 -26.41 -25.23 -8.31
C PRO A 324 -27.14 -25.63 -9.58
N GLU A 325 -28.43 -25.89 -9.48
CA GLU A 325 -29.32 -26.27 -10.58
C GLU A 325 -29.61 -25.11 -11.53
N ALA A 326 -29.53 -23.87 -11.06
CA ALA A 326 -29.76 -22.66 -11.87
C ALA A 326 -28.48 -22.12 -12.54
N ARG A 327 -27.29 -22.62 -12.18
CA ARG A 327 -25.99 -22.10 -12.67
C ARG A 327 -25.80 -22.21 -14.18
N GLY A 328 -26.48 -23.14 -14.84
CA GLY A 328 -26.43 -23.29 -16.30
C GLY A 328 -27.35 -22.34 -17.08
N LEU A 329 -28.32 -21.70 -16.41
CA LEU A 329 -29.35 -20.85 -17.03
C LEU A 329 -29.23 -19.37 -16.64
N TYR A 330 -28.49 -19.06 -15.58
CA TYR A 330 -28.35 -17.73 -15.02
C TYR A 330 -26.97 -17.13 -15.33
N ASP A 331 -26.95 -16.10 -16.15
CA ASP A 331 -25.76 -15.31 -16.47
C ASP A 331 -25.69 -14.09 -15.55
N SER A 332 -24.89 -14.20 -14.50
CA SER A 332 -24.71 -13.15 -13.49
C SER A 332 -24.22 -11.83 -14.09
N ALA A 333 -23.33 -11.88 -15.09
CA ALA A 333 -22.78 -10.67 -15.69
C ALA A 333 -23.84 -9.95 -16.53
N ARG A 334 -24.62 -10.70 -17.31
CA ARG A 334 -25.73 -10.15 -18.09
C ARG A 334 -26.79 -9.52 -17.20
N GLU A 335 -27.16 -10.19 -16.11
CA GLU A 335 -28.14 -9.66 -15.17
C GLU A 335 -27.62 -8.47 -14.37
N ALA A 336 -26.33 -8.44 -14.02
CA ALA A 336 -25.69 -7.28 -13.41
C ALA A 336 -25.71 -6.06 -14.35
N ALA A 337 -25.34 -6.23 -15.63
CA ALA A 337 -25.37 -5.17 -16.63
C ALA A 337 -26.80 -4.62 -16.80
N ARG A 338 -27.82 -5.52 -16.80
CA ARG A 338 -29.21 -5.16 -16.96
C ARG A 338 -29.78 -4.40 -15.76
N ALA A 339 -29.35 -4.76 -14.55
CA ALA A 339 -29.79 -4.15 -13.30
C ALA A 339 -29.15 -2.79 -13.04
N GLY A 340 -27.92 -2.58 -13.53
CA GLY A 340 -27.22 -1.32 -13.38
C GLY A 340 -26.85 -0.98 -11.92
N ILE A 341 -26.68 -2.00 -11.06
CA ILE A 341 -26.32 -1.76 -9.64
C ILE A 341 -24.87 -1.33 -9.57
N THR A 342 -24.65 -0.06 -9.31
CA THR A 342 -23.32 0.49 -9.08
C THR A 342 -22.83 0.16 -7.67
N PHE A 343 -21.52 0.37 -7.43
CA PHE A 343 -20.95 0.17 -6.11
C PHE A 343 -21.60 1.06 -5.03
N ASP A 344 -21.90 2.31 -5.35
CA ASP A 344 -22.54 3.24 -4.40
C ASP A 344 -23.98 2.79 -4.05
N VAL A 345 -24.72 2.30 -5.04
CA VAL A 345 -26.07 1.74 -4.81
C VAL A 345 -25.97 0.48 -3.93
N LEU A 346 -24.99 -0.40 -4.19
CA LEU A 346 -24.77 -1.57 -3.35
C LEU A 346 -24.41 -1.18 -1.92
N GLU A 347 -23.53 -0.17 -1.73
CA GLU A 347 -23.16 0.32 -0.41
C GLU A 347 -24.37 0.87 0.35
N GLN A 348 -25.20 1.65 -0.33
CA GLN A 348 -26.45 2.16 0.22
C GLN A 348 -27.37 1.03 0.68
N LEU A 349 -27.63 0.06 -0.20
CA LEU A 349 -28.47 -1.11 0.10
C LEU A 349 -27.90 -1.94 1.26
N PHE A 350 -26.58 -2.10 1.33
CA PHE A 350 -25.91 -2.84 2.40
C PHE A 350 -26.10 -2.16 3.75
N VAL A 351 -25.90 -0.85 3.84
CA VAL A 351 -26.08 -0.11 5.09
C VAL A 351 -27.55 -0.10 5.50
N GLN A 352 -28.49 0.13 4.56
CA GLN A 352 -29.93 0.03 4.80
C GLN A 352 -30.34 -1.38 5.31
N ALA A 353 -29.82 -2.43 4.69
CA ALA A 353 -30.09 -3.81 5.12
C ALA A 353 -29.63 -4.05 6.56
N ILE A 354 -28.50 -3.48 6.98
CA ILE A 354 -28.00 -3.55 8.34
C ILE A 354 -28.88 -2.73 9.28
N VAL A 355 -29.08 -1.45 9.00
CA VAL A 355 -29.71 -0.50 9.93
C VAL A 355 -31.23 -0.73 10.03
N ASP A 356 -31.89 -0.83 8.90
CA ASP A 356 -33.36 -0.96 8.82
C ASP A 356 -33.83 -2.41 8.88
N GLY A 357 -32.96 -3.38 8.55
CA GLY A 357 -33.26 -4.80 8.54
C GLY A 357 -32.65 -5.54 9.72
N TYR A 358 -31.38 -5.92 9.63
CA TYR A 358 -30.72 -6.81 10.59
C TYR A 358 -30.79 -6.36 12.05
N MET A 359 -30.56 -5.09 12.30
CA MET A 359 -30.58 -4.52 13.65
C MET A 359 -31.96 -4.59 14.31
N ARG A 360 -33.02 -4.58 13.50
CA ARG A 360 -34.41 -4.53 13.95
C ARG A 360 -35.14 -5.87 13.83
N GLU A 361 -34.54 -6.86 13.20
CA GLU A 361 -35.10 -8.19 13.16
C GLU A 361 -35.08 -8.84 14.54
N TRP A 362 -36.18 -9.55 14.87
CA TRP A 362 -36.31 -10.26 16.13
C TRP A 362 -35.30 -11.40 16.23
N ASP A 363 -34.43 -11.35 17.22
CA ASP A 363 -33.49 -12.44 17.52
C ASP A 363 -34.18 -13.45 18.43
N LYS A 364 -34.42 -14.66 17.89
CA LYS A 364 -35.11 -15.72 18.61
C LYS A 364 -34.35 -16.21 19.86
N LEU A 365 -33.01 -16.19 19.80
CA LEU A 365 -32.16 -16.63 20.92
C LEU A 365 -32.17 -15.60 22.05
N ARG A 366 -32.08 -14.33 21.67
CA ARG A 366 -32.01 -13.21 22.62
C ARG A 366 -33.40 -12.68 23.01
N ARG A 367 -34.46 -13.14 22.33
CA ARG A 367 -35.86 -12.70 22.53
C ARG A 367 -36.06 -11.17 22.51
N GLN A 368 -35.26 -10.48 21.71
CA GLN A 368 -35.32 -9.03 21.50
C GLN A 368 -34.69 -8.69 20.16
N THR A 369 -34.90 -7.47 19.69
CA THR A 369 -34.12 -6.92 18.58
C THR A 369 -32.73 -6.50 19.05
N ARG A 370 -31.76 -6.52 18.15
CA ARG A 370 -30.38 -6.13 18.48
C ARG A 370 -30.27 -4.67 18.90
N ILE A 371 -31.11 -3.82 18.32
CA ILE A 371 -31.19 -2.40 18.73
C ILE A 371 -31.75 -2.25 20.13
N ALA A 372 -32.79 -2.97 20.50
CA ALA A 372 -33.35 -2.92 21.85
C ALA A 372 -32.36 -3.43 22.90
N LEU A 373 -31.60 -4.49 22.59
CA LEU A 373 -30.51 -4.96 23.45
C LEU A 373 -29.42 -3.92 23.64
N TRP A 374 -29.05 -3.22 22.55
CA TRP A 374 -28.09 -2.14 22.61
C TRP A 374 -28.56 -1.02 23.52
N GLU A 375 -29.74 -0.49 23.27
CA GLU A 375 -30.33 0.60 24.05
C GLU A 375 -30.51 0.23 25.53
N ALA A 376 -30.97 -0.99 25.82
CA ALA A 376 -31.07 -1.48 27.20
C ALA A 376 -29.69 -1.55 27.88
N GLY A 377 -28.67 -2.04 27.17
CA GLY A 377 -27.31 -2.10 27.67
C GLY A 377 -26.73 -0.68 27.92
N VAL A 378 -26.96 0.25 27.01
CA VAL A 378 -26.53 1.65 27.18
C VAL A 378 -27.20 2.31 28.39
N ARG A 379 -28.50 2.09 28.58
CA ARG A 379 -29.21 2.60 29.75
C ARG A 379 -28.68 2.02 31.07
N ALA A 380 -28.32 0.74 31.08
CA ALA A 380 -27.89 0.05 32.30
C ALA A 380 -26.42 0.34 32.66
N TYR A 381 -25.54 0.43 31.67
CA TYR A 381 -24.08 0.45 31.90
C TYR A 381 -23.37 1.63 31.23
N GLY A 382 -24.08 2.40 30.39
CA GLY A 382 -23.42 3.36 29.49
C GLY A 382 -22.66 2.71 28.35
N VAL A 383 -21.93 3.50 27.58
CA VAL A 383 -20.93 3.03 26.60
C VAL A 383 -19.64 3.81 26.80
N PRO A 384 -18.49 3.18 26.65
CA PRO A 384 -17.22 3.89 26.61
C PRO A 384 -17.23 4.92 25.47
N ARG A 385 -16.87 6.14 25.75
CA ARG A 385 -16.78 7.20 24.73
C ARG A 385 -15.33 7.54 24.45
N TRP A 386 -15.06 7.83 23.20
CA TRP A 386 -13.81 8.45 22.84
C TRP A 386 -13.90 9.95 23.08
N MET A 387 -12.87 10.52 23.69
CA MET A 387 -12.89 11.92 24.17
C MET A 387 -11.93 12.81 23.35
N GLY A 388 -11.35 12.32 22.26
CA GLY A 388 -10.46 13.09 21.41
C GLY A 388 -11.19 14.05 20.47
N SER A 389 -10.44 14.84 19.70
CA SER A 389 -11.00 15.82 18.77
C SER A 389 -11.55 15.17 17.49
N ALA A 390 -12.49 15.83 16.83
CA ALA A 390 -13.02 15.39 15.54
C ALA A 390 -11.91 15.40 14.45
N ASP A 391 -10.93 16.27 14.57
CA ASP A 391 -9.81 16.34 13.64
C ASP A 391 -8.87 15.15 13.78
N ASP A 392 -8.61 14.67 14.99
CA ASP A 392 -7.87 13.43 15.20
C ASP A 392 -8.57 12.24 14.52
N LEU A 393 -9.90 12.17 14.58
CA LEU A 393 -10.66 11.13 13.88
C LEU A 393 -10.57 11.24 12.37
N LYS A 394 -10.56 12.44 11.81
CA LYS A 394 -10.34 12.62 10.37
C LYS A 394 -8.95 12.09 9.95
N LEU A 395 -7.92 12.37 10.75
CA LEU A 395 -6.55 11.92 10.49
C LEU A 395 -6.40 10.40 10.48
N LEU A 396 -7.21 9.69 11.28
CA LEU A 396 -7.21 8.23 11.34
C LEU A 396 -7.63 7.57 10.02
N LEU A 397 -8.43 8.28 9.21
CA LEU A 397 -8.96 7.74 7.95
C LEU A 397 -8.03 7.93 6.76
N MET A 398 -7.06 8.80 6.90
CA MET A 398 -6.32 9.27 5.75
C MET A 398 -5.07 8.45 5.53
N LYS A 399 -4.81 8.10 4.28
CA LYS A 399 -3.56 7.51 3.87
C LYS A 399 -2.53 8.62 3.65
N ALA A 400 -1.40 8.53 4.33
CA ALA A 400 -0.25 9.37 4.03
C ALA A 400 0.37 8.93 2.70
N VAL A 401 0.56 9.85 1.79
CA VAL A 401 1.31 9.60 0.56
C VAL A 401 2.74 10.05 0.76
N ASN A 402 3.60 9.07 1.01
CA ASN A 402 5.02 9.33 1.12
C ASN A 402 5.70 9.15 -0.23
N ARG A 403 5.57 10.09 -1.19
CA ARG A 403 6.49 10.05 -2.35
C ARG A 403 6.20 11.06 -3.44
N LYS A 404 7.05 12.05 -3.59
CA LYS A 404 7.39 12.62 -4.90
C LYS A 404 8.84 13.08 -5.00
N ASN A 405 9.48 13.35 -3.90
CA ASN A 405 10.91 13.57 -3.94
C ASN A 405 11.63 12.25 -3.64
N PRO A 406 12.40 11.67 -4.56
CA PRO A 406 13.15 10.43 -4.32
C PRO A 406 14.08 10.50 -3.10
N LEU A 407 14.46 11.72 -2.69
CA LEU A 407 15.37 11.96 -1.55
C LEU A 407 14.61 12.15 -0.24
N THR A 408 13.45 12.81 -0.25
CA THR A 408 12.73 13.16 0.98
C THR A 408 11.33 12.54 1.08
N GLY A 409 10.78 12.02 -0.01
CA GLY A 409 9.44 11.44 -0.06
C GLY A 409 8.29 12.45 0.07
N ARG A 410 8.59 13.75 0.03
CA ARG A 410 7.62 14.83 0.26
C ARG A 410 7.21 15.54 -1.02
N TYR A 411 6.07 16.17 -1.00
CA TYR A 411 5.53 16.95 -2.10
C TYR A 411 5.92 18.42 -1.98
N ALA A 412 6.22 19.07 -3.11
CA ALA A 412 6.43 20.50 -3.17
C ALA A 412 5.27 21.20 -3.87
N LEU A 413 4.79 22.29 -3.29
CA LEU A 413 3.73 23.10 -3.87
C LEU A 413 4.33 24.06 -4.91
N HIS A 414 3.89 23.94 -6.17
CA HIS A 414 4.33 24.85 -7.22
C HIS A 414 3.44 26.10 -7.24
N PRO A 415 4.00 27.32 -7.17
CA PRO A 415 3.22 28.56 -7.02
C PRO A 415 2.16 28.78 -8.12
N GLN A 416 2.47 28.43 -9.37
CA GLN A 416 1.57 28.63 -10.50
C GLN A 416 0.76 27.39 -10.89
N ARG A 417 1.27 26.19 -10.57
CA ARG A 417 0.66 24.92 -11.01
C ARG A 417 -0.13 24.21 -9.90
N GLY A 418 -0.04 24.71 -8.67
CA GLY A 418 -0.60 24.02 -7.52
C GLY A 418 0.16 22.74 -7.19
N LEU A 419 -0.55 21.75 -6.68
CA LEU A 419 -0.05 20.44 -6.34
C LEU A 419 -0.55 19.43 -7.37
N SER A 420 0.31 18.54 -7.86
CA SER A 420 -0.08 17.42 -8.70
C SER A 420 -0.16 16.15 -7.86
N PHE A 421 -1.32 15.52 -7.84
CA PHE A 421 -1.57 14.26 -7.13
C PHE A 421 -2.47 13.36 -7.98
N LEU A 422 -2.09 12.09 -8.17
CA LEU A 422 -2.78 11.12 -9.03
C LEU A 422 -3.07 11.63 -10.45
N GLY A 423 -2.12 12.41 -11.03
CA GLY A 423 -2.28 12.98 -12.36
C GLY A 423 -3.27 14.14 -12.45
N ARG A 424 -3.84 14.59 -11.33
CA ARG A 424 -4.79 15.70 -11.25
C ARG A 424 -4.17 16.89 -10.51
N ARG A 425 -4.73 18.06 -10.79
CA ARG A 425 -4.25 19.32 -10.21
C ARG A 425 -5.09 19.71 -9.01
N TYR A 426 -4.39 19.99 -7.91
CA TYR A 426 -5.02 20.46 -6.66
C TYR A 426 -4.57 21.90 -6.36
N VAL A 427 -5.51 22.69 -5.90
CA VAL A 427 -5.28 24.07 -5.48
C VAL A 427 -5.73 24.25 -4.03
N SER A 428 -5.00 25.09 -3.30
CA SER A 428 -5.33 25.41 -1.92
C SER A 428 -5.42 26.92 -1.79
N PRO A 429 -6.63 27.49 -1.81
CA PRO A 429 -6.82 28.94 -1.64
C PRO A 429 -6.23 29.42 -0.30
N GLY A 430 -5.39 30.47 -0.36
CA GLY A 430 -4.82 31.09 0.83
C GLY A 430 -3.62 30.39 1.47
N LEU A 431 -3.25 29.18 1.04
CA LEU A 431 -2.09 28.44 1.58
C LEU A 431 -0.84 28.52 0.69
N LEU A 432 -1.01 28.92 -0.58
CA LEU A 432 0.07 28.95 -1.57
C LEU A 432 1.31 29.72 -1.09
N ASP A 433 1.12 30.88 -0.48
CA ASP A 433 2.22 31.72 -0.01
C ASP A 433 2.88 31.16 1.26
N ARG A 434 2.11 30.54 2.14
CA ARG A 434 2.60 29.93 3.40
C ARG A 434 3.42 28.67 3.15
N LEU A 435 3.07 27.91 2.11
CA LEU A 435 3.66 26.62 1.77
C LEU A 435 4.67 26.70 0.62
N ARG A 436 4.91 27.89 0.08
CA ARG A 436 5.84 28.11 -1.03
C ARG A 436 7.25 27.63 -0.68
N GLY A 437 7.78 26.73 -1.48
CA GLY A 437 9.13 26.18 -1.28
C GLY A 437 9.27 25.24 -0.08
N LYS A 438 8.18 24.93 0.62
CA LYS A 438 8.18 23.94 1.72
C LYS A 438 7.80 22.57 1.18
N GLU A 439 8.38 21.54 1.78
CA GLU A 439 8.01 20.16 1.54
C GLU A 439 6.83 19.78 2.44
N ILE A 440 5.79 19.26 1.84
CA ILE A 440 4.53 18.92 2.50
C ILE A 440 4.23 17.43 2.36
N ASP A 441 3.60 16.87 3.37
CA ASP A 441 3.04 15.54 3.32
C ASP A 441 1.55 15.64 2.93
N ILE A 442 1.09 14.68 2.11
CA ILE A 442 -0.29 14.62 1.66
C ILE A 442 -0.99 13.48 2.35
N TYR A 443 -2.19 13.75 2.83
CA TYR A 443 -3.13 12.75 3.32
C TYR A 443 -4.42 12.84 2.50
N TYR A 444 -5.04 11.70 2.21
CA TYR A 444 -6.26 11.66 1.40
C TYR A 444 -7.21 10.56 1.85
N ASP A 445 -8.51 10.75 1.59
CA ASP A 445 -9.52 9.72 1.72
C ASP A 445 -9.69 9.01 0.37
N ARG A 446 -9.54 7.69 0.33
CA ARG A 446 -9.73 6.88 -0.88
C ARG A 446 -11.12 6.98 -1.50
N ARG A 447 -12.10 7.37 -0.72
CA ARG A 447 -13.49 7.53 -1.19
C ARG A 447 -13.81 8.92 -1.67
N ASP A 448 -12.96 9.89 -1.37
CA ASP A 448 -13.13 11.26 -1.81
C ASP A 448 -11.78 11.91 -2.11
N LEU A 449 -11.39 11.83 -3.35
CA LEU A 449 -10.20 12.48 -3.87
C LEU A 449 -10.45 13.94 -4.32
N SER A 450 -11.65 14.45 -4.16
CA SER A 450 -11.93 15.86 -4.48
C SER A 450 -11.18 16.82 -3.55
N VAL A 451 -10.84 16.34 -2.35
CA VAL A 451 -10.11 17.07 -1.32
C VAL A 451 -8.94 16.25 -0.82
N ILE A 452 -7.78 16.86 -0.68
CA ILE A 452 -6.61 16.29 -0.01
C ILE A 452 -6.18 17.20 1.13
N TYR A 453 -5.52 16.64 2.13
CA TYR A 453 -5.11 17.32 3.35
C TYR A 453 -3.60 17.51 3.34
N LEU A 454 -3.16 18.73 3.62
CA LEU A 454 -1.77 19.13 3.55
C LEU A 454 -1.18 19.21 4.96
N PHE A 455 -0.08 18.50 5.16
CA PHE A 455 0.64 18.48 6.42
C PHE A 455 2.03 19.06 6.27
N LEU A 456 2.44 19.84 7.24
CA LEU A 456 3.79 20.35 7.38
C LEU A 456 4.33 19.93 8.74
N GLU A 457 5.45 19.20 8.75
CA GLU A 457 6.09 18.74 9.99
C GLU A 457 5.15 17.94 10.94
N GLY A 458 4.16 17.24 10.35
CA GLY A 458 3.20 16.43 11.08
C GLY A 458 1.94 17.17 11.54
N GLU A 459 1.85 18.49 11.30
CA GLU A 459 0.67 19.30 11.63
C GLU A 459 -0.19 19.55 10.39
N LEU A 460 -1.51 19.47 10.54
CA LEU A 460 -2.47 19.81 9.48
C LEU A 460 -2.43 21.32 9.21
N VAL A 461 -2.01 21.70 8.01
CA VAL A 461 -1.94 23.11 7.60
C VAL A 461 -3.22 23.56 6.88
N GLY A 462 -3.88 22.64 6.17
CA GLY A 462 -5.12 22.92 5.47
C GLY A 462 -5.48 21.90 4.39
N GLU A 463 -6.42 22.28 3.54
CA GLU A 463 -7.00 21.44 2.52
C GLU A 463 -6.63 21.95 1.12
N ALA A 464 -6.52 21.03 0.14
CA ALA A 464 -6.41 21.38 -1.26
C ALA A 464 -7.48 20.64 -2.06
N TYR A 465 -8.07 21.33 -3.02
CA TYR A 465 -9.22 20.87 -3.79
C TYR A 465 -8.81 20.53 -5.21
N CYS A 466 -9.31 19.40 -5.71
CA CYS A 466 -9.11 19.03 -7.11
C CYS A 466 -9.86 20.00 -8.03
N THR A 467 -9.17 20.61 -8.97
CA THR A 467 -9.78 21.60 -9.90
C THR A 467 -10.83 20.99 -10.81
N GLU A 468 -10.70 19.69 -11.15
CA GLU A 468 -11.61 19.00 -12.05
C GLU A 468 -12.80 18.36 -11.32
N TRP A 469 -12.68 18.12 -10.03
CA TRP A 469 -13.69 17.43 -9.21
C TRP A 469 -14.32 18.33 -8.14
N MET A 470 -14.18 19.62 -8.29
CA MET A 470 -14.71 20.58 -7.31
C MET A 470 -16.24 20.40 -7.18
N GLY A 471 -16.70 20.12 -5.95
CA GLY A 471 -18.10 19.87 -5.65
C GLY A 471 -18.62 18.47 -6.05
N ARG A 472 -17.76 17.61 -6.60
CA ARG A 472 -18.07 16.22 -6.92
C ARG A 472 -17.17 15.29 -6.13
N ARG A 473 -17.76 14.40 -5.35
CA ARG A 473 -17.04 13.31 -4.71
C ARG A 473 -16.57 12.29 -5.75
N VAL A 474 -15.28 11.98 -5.76
CA VAL A 474 -14.69 11.01 -6.67
C VAL A 474 -13.82 10.04 -5.87
N SER A 475 -14.14 8.77 -5.96
CA SER A 475 -13.37 7.72 -5.31
C SER A 475 -12.07 7.41 -6.06
N ILE A 476 -11.12 6.74 -5.38
CA ILE A 476 -9.88 6.29 -6.01
C ILE A 476 -10.15 5.30 -7.16
N TRP A 477 -11.20 4.52 -7.07
CA TRP A 477 -11.60 3.56 -8.12
C TRP A 477 -12.07 4.29 -9.38
N GLU A 478 -12.94 5.31 -9.22
CA GLU A 478 -13.38 6.16 -10.33
C GLU A 478 -12.21 6.94 -10.93
N ALA A 479 -11.34 7.51 -10.10
CA ALA A 479 -10.15 8.22 -10.56
C ALA A 479 -9.20 7.31 -11.36
N ASN A 480 -9.00 6.07 -10.92
CA ASN A 480 -8.20 5.08 -11.64
C ASN A 480 -8.85 4.67 -12.97
N ALA A 481 -10.17 4.44 -12.99
CA ALA A 481 -10.91 4.15 -14.21
C ALA A 481 -10.78 5.29 -15.22
N MET A 482 -11.00 6.54 -14.79
CA MET A 482 -10.81 7.74 -15.63
C MET A 482 -9.37 7.84 -16.16
N ARG A 483 -8.36 7.59 -15.33
CA ARG A 483 -6.97 7.63 -15.75
C ARG A 483 -6.63 6.55 -16.77
N THR A 484 -7.19 5.37 -16.65
CA THR A 484 -7.03 4.30 -17.64
C THR A 484 -7.64 4.71 -18.96
N ALA A 485 -8.84 5.29 -18.95
CA ALA A 485 -9.50 5.83 -20.13
C ALA A 485 -8.71 6.98 -20.78
N ASP A 486 -8.22 7.93 -19.97
CA ASP A 486 -7.33 9.02 -20.43
C ASP A 486 -6.03 8.46 -21.05
N GLY A 487 -5.45 7.43 -20.45
CA GLY A 487 -4.25 6.76 -20.94
C GLY A 487 -4.47 6.07 -22.29
N THR A 488 -5.59 5.39 -22.48
CA THR A 488 -5.95 4.76 -23.78
C THR A 488 -6.22 5.80 -24.85
N ALA A 489 -6.91 6.88 -24.52
CA ALA A 489 -7.15 8.00 -25.43
C ALA A 489 -5.83 8.70 -25.82
N ALA A 490 -4.94 8.92 -24.85
CA ALA A 490 -3.62 9.50 -25.11
C ALA A 490 -2.73 8.59 -25.99
N GLN A 491 -2.79 7.27 -25.80
CA GLN A 491 -2.09 6.32 -26.64
C GLN A 491 -2.64 6.31 -28.07
N ALA A 492 -3.96 6.36 -28.24
CA ALA A 492 -4.59 6.46 -29.55
C ALA A 492 -4.18 7.76 -30.27
N ALA A 493 -4.24 8.88 -29.58
CA ALA A 493 -3.81 10.18 -30.14
C ALA A 493 -2.30 10.20 -30.46
N ALA A 494 -1.45 9.56 -29.64
CA ALA A 494 -0.04 9.43 -29.92
C ALA A 494 0.24 8.56 -31.15
N ALA A 495 -0.51 7.46 -31.31
CA ALA A 495 -0.42 6.60 -32.49
C ALA A 495 -0.81 7.36 -33.77
N GLU A 496 -1.91 8.12 -33.73
CA GLU A 496 -2.37 8.98 -34.82
C GLU A 496 -1.33 10.06 -35.17
N SER A 497 -0.77 10.73 -34.14
CA SER A 497 0.31 11.70 -34.31
C SER A 497 1.57 11.09 -34.93
N LEU A 498 1.91 9.84 -34.53
CA LEU A 498 3.05 9.14 -35.10
C LEU A 498 2.84 8.83 -36.58
N ALA A 499 1.64 8.35 -36.96
CA ALA A 499 1.28 8.10 -38.35
C ALA A 499 1.37 9.38 -39.19
N GLY A 500 0.86 10.50 -38.68
CA GLY A 500 0.99 11.80 -39.32
C GLY A 500 2.45 12.23 -39.52
N ARG A 501 3.31 12.02 -38.51
CA ARG A 501 4.76 12.31 -38.61
C ARG A 501 5.46 11.41 -39.62
N GLN A 502 5.10 10.14 -39.69
CA GLN A 502 5.64 9.22 -40.69
C GLN A 502 5.28 9.67 -42.11
N GLN A 503 4.03 10.07 -42.33
CA GLN A 503 3.59 10.57 -43.63
C GLN A 503 4.32 11.86 -44.04
N ILE A 504 4.56 12.79 -43.09
CA ILE A 504 5.37 13.99 -43.32
C ILE A 504 6.80 13.60 -43.70
N GLN A 505 7.39 12.64 -42.98
CA GLN A 505 8.76 12.19 -43.23
C GLN A 505 8.91 11.48 -44.59
N GLU A 506 7.94 10.68 -44.99
CA GLU A 506 7.87 10.04 -46.31
C GLU A 506 7.76 11.10 -47.41
N THR A 507 6.87 12.07 -47.25
CA THR A 507 6.70 13.17 -48.21
C THR A 507 7.98 14.01 -48.33
N ALA A 508 8.63 14.34 -47.22
CA ALA A 508 9.89 15.06 -47.19
C ALA A 508 11.05 14.26 -47.82
N SER A 509 11.06 12.94 -47.61
CA SER A 509 12.09 12.06 -48.21
C SER A 509 11.90 11.91 -49.72
N ALA A 510 10.65 11.79 -50.19
CA ALA A 510 10.31 11.79 -51.60
C ALA A 510 10.66 13.10 -52.27
N GLY A 511 10.40 14.24 -51.59
CA GLY A 511 10.81 15.55 -52.03
C GLY A 511 12.33 15.71 -52.21
N ARG A 512 13.09 15.22 -51.20
CA ARG A 512 14.56 15.22 -51.27
C ARG A 512 15.08 14.35 -52.39
N GLN A 513 14.52 13.18 -52.63
CA GLN A 513 14.89 12.31 -53.73
C GLN A 513 14.61 12.94 -55.10
N ARG A 514 13.49 13.65 -55.27
CA ARG A 514 13.17 14.39 -56.49
C ARG A 514 14.20 15.51 -56.73
N LEU A 515 14.50 16.28 -55.68
CA LEU A 515 15.51 17.35 -55.77
C LEU A 515 16.91 16.80 -56.14
N ALA A 516 17.33 15.69 -55.52
CA ALA A 516 18.59 15.03 -55.82
C ALA A 516 18.66 14.56 -57.29
N ARG A 517 17.59 13.96 -57.81
CA ARG A 517 17.52 13.54 -59.24
C ARG A 517 17.55 14.71 -60.17
N GLU A 518 16.91 15.86 -59.78
CA GLU A 518 16.90 17.07 -60.58
C GLU A 518 18.29 17.73 -60.58
N THR A 519 18.97 17.73 -59.43
CA THR A 519 20.35 18.22 -59.31
C THR A 519 21.33 17.36 -60.16
N GLU A 520 21.21 16.02 -60.10
CA GLU A 520 22.02 15.13 -60.95
C GLU A 520 21.76 15.38 -62.44
N ARG A 521 20.48 15.61 -62.82
CA ARG A 521 20.13 15.93 -64.19
C ARG A 521 20.72 17.23 -64.68
N LEU A 522 20.68 18.28 -63.84
CA LEU A 522 21.28 19.55 -64.11
C LEU A 522 22.82 19.49 -64.18
N GLU A 523 23.44 18.71 -63.31
CA GLU A 523 24.89 18.49 -63.37
C GLU A 523 25.31 17.69 -64.60
N ALA A 524 24.54 16.67 -65.01
CA ALA A 524 24.78 15.95 -66.25
C ALA A 524 24.63 16.85 -67.46
N GLN A 525 23.61 17.75 -67.43
CA GLN A 525 23.42 18.74 -68.50
C GLN A 525 24.57 19.74 -68.55
N ARG A 526 25.03 20.23 -67.42
CA ARG A 526 26.18 21.09 -67.29
C ARG A 526 27.48 20.42 -67.81
N ARG A 527 27.70 19.14 -67.56
CA ARG A 527 28.82 18.37 -68.08
C ARG A 527 28.75 18.28 -69.60
N LEU A 528 27.56 18.08 -70.17
CA LEU A 528 27.35 18.04 -71.62
C LEU A 528 27.55 19.44 -72.24
N ASP A 529 27.12 20.49 -71.60
CA ASP A 529 27.32 21.89 -72.07
C ASP A 529 28.81 22.31 -72.01
N LEU A 530 29.56 21.82 -71.03
CA LEU A 530 31.01 22.03 -70.91
C LEU A 530 31.84 21.20 -71.97
N GLN A 531 31.28 20.18 -72.52
CA GLN A 531 31.91 19.39 -73.62
C GLN A 531 31.62 19.92 -75.03
N ARG A 532 30.73 20.96 -75.16
CA ARG A 532 30.55 21.63 -76.43
C ARG A 532 31.69 22.61 -76.66
N PRO A 533 32.51 22.42 -77.72
CA PRO A 533 33.51 23.40 -78.11
C PRO A 533 32.78 24.66 -78.65
N GLU A 534 33.13 25.82 -78.14
CA GLU A 534 32.65 27.14 -78.46
C GLU A 534 31.63 27.75 -77.46
N VAL A 535 32.12 28.10 -76.28
CA VAL A 535 31.50 29.23 -75.56
C VAL A 535 32.47 30.42 -75.63
N HIS A 536 32.08 31.42 -76.39
CA HIS A 536 32.85 32.63 -76.56
C HIS A 536 33.08 33.32 -75.20
N PRO A 537 34.31 33.72 -74.80
CA PRO A 537 34.62 34.21 -73.47
C PRO A 537 33.72 35.40 -73.05
N ALA A 538 33.24 36.20 -74.00
CA ALA A 538 32.32 37.32 -73.75
C ALA A 538 30.91 36.89 -73.29
N HIS A 539 30.51 35.64 -73.46
CA HIS A 539 29.24 35.16 -72.98
C HIS A 539 29.34 34.69 -71.51
N VAL A 540 30.48 34.15 -71.13
CA VAL A 540 30.76 33.80 -69.73
C VAL A 540 30.81 35.01 -68.86
N GLN A 541 31.40 36.08 -69.35
CA GLN A 541 31.52 37.33 -68.63
C GLN A 541 30.14 37.98 -68.37
N ARG A 542 29.24 37.98 -69.36
CA ARG A 542 27.85 38.51 -69.20
C ARG A 542 27.02 37.69 -68.24
N VAL A 543 27.23 36.37 -68.17
CA VAL A 543 26.50 35.52 -67.19
C VAL A 543 27.03 35.74 -65.78
N LEU A 544 28.33 35.91 -65.62
CA LEU A 544 28.93 36.27 -64.31
C LEU A 544 28.45 37.61 -63.80
N GLU A 545 28.39 38.63 -64.68
CA GLU A 545 27.84 39.94 -64.30
C GLU A 545 26.37 39.91 -63.99
N ALA A 546 25.53 39.07 -64.65
CA ALA A 546 24.15 38.90 -64.39
C ALA A 546 23.91 38.15 -63.07
N LEU A 547 24.77 37.21 -62.69
CA LEU A 547 24.72 36.51 -61.39
C LEU A 547 25.15 37.39 -60.23
N GLN A 548 26.07 38.30 -60.46
CA GLN A 548 26.49 39.32 -59.47
C GLN A 548 25.48 40.45 -59.27
N ALA A 549 24.64 40.72 -60.27
CA ALA A 549 23.59 41.72 -60.21
C ALA A 549 22.27 41.27 -59.57
N GLN A 550 22.13 40.00 -59.23
CA GLN A 550 20.94 39.52 -58.49
C GLN A 550 21.02 40.00 -57.03
N PRO A 551 20.01 40.72 -56.52
CA PRO A 551 19.97 41.10 -55.13
C PRO A 551 19.88 39.83 -54.28
N ARG A 552 20.78 39.71 -53.30
CA ARG A 552 20.72 38.60 -52.33
C ARG A 552 19.33 38.58 -51.69
N PRO A 553 18.66 37.43 -51.67
CA PRO A 553 17.41 37.34 -50.98
C PRO A 553 17.60 37.73 -49.50
N PRO A 554 16.66 38.43 -48.88
CA PRO A 554 16.78 38.82 -47.49
C PRO A 554 17.02 37.59 -46.65
N VAL A 555 18.02 37.62 -45.80
CA VAL A 555 18.31 36.60 -44.81
C VAL A 555 17.06 36.47 -43.95
N ALA A 556 16.37 35.35 -44.04
CA ALA A 556 15.23 35.06 -43.18
C ALA A 556 15.68 35.19 -41.72
N PRO A 557 14.93 35.88 -40.87
CA PRO A 557 15.28 35.99 -39.47
C PRO A 557 15.43 34.60 -38.87
N THR A 558 16.54 34.40 -38.20
CA THR A 558 16.82 33.17 -37.47
C THR A 558 15.64 32.89 -36.56
N PRO A 559 14.95 31.74 -36.65
CA PRO A 559 13.86 31.45 -35.75
C PRO A 559 14.40 31.45 -34.32
N PRO A 560 13.64 31.98 -33.35
CA PRO A 560 14.08 32.00 -31.97
C PRO A 560 14.38 30.56 -31.54
N PRO A 561 15.37 30.35 -30.65
CA PRO A 561 15.72 29.00 -30.19
C PRO A 561 14.45 28.33 -29.64
N VAL A 562 14.08 27.24 -30.26
CA VAL A 562 13.03 26.37 -29.76
C VAL A 562 13.50 25.89 -28.38
N ARG A 563 12.94 26.45 -27.31
CA ARG A 563 13.08 25.87 -25.98
C ARG A 563 12.49 24.48 -26.09
N LEU A 564 13.35 23.50 -26.18
CA LEU A 564 12.96 22.12 -25.86
C LEU A 564 12.34 22.19 -24.47
N LEU A 565 11.02 22.12 -24.42
CA LEU A 565 10.33 21.82 -23.18
C LEU A 565 10.97 20.51 -22.70
N SER A 566 11.72 20.61 -21.62
CA SER A 566 12.21 19.45 -20.93
C SER A 566 11.05 18.46 -20.84
N ARG A 567 11.27 17.28 -21.36
CA ARG A 567 10.38 16.13 -21.28
C ARG A 567 9.78 16.17 -19.87
N ALA A 568 8.50 16.44 -19.76
CA ALA A 568 7.78 16.17 -18.54
C ALA A 568 7.97 14.66 -18.33
N GLU A 569 8.80 14.30 -17.38
CA GLU A 569 8.88 12.92 -16.95
C GLU A 569 7.45 12.52 -16.61
N PRO A 570 6.98 11.39 -17.10
CA PRO A 570 5.66 10.92 -16.71
C PRO A 570 5.69 10.81 -15.18
N ASP A 571 4.80 11.52 -14.52
CA ASP A 571 4.51 11.42 -13.10
C ASP A 571 4.01 10.00 -12.81
N GLY A 572 4.90 9.04 -12.88
CA GLY A 572 4.64 7.63 -12.73
C GLY A 572 5.21 7.14 -11.42
N ASP A 573 4.58 7.44 -10.34
CA ASP A 573 4.71 6.57 -9.18
C ASP A 573 3.37 6.50 -8.44
N LEU A 574 2.48 5.73 -9.01
CA LEU A 574 1.50 5.03 -8.21
C LEU A 574 2.24 3.85 -7.63
N GLY A 575 2.60 3.98 -6.36
CA GLY A 575 3.14 2.88 -5.60
C GLY A 575 2.35 1.60 -5.88
N ASP A 576 3.07 0.60 -6.18
CA ASP A 576 2.85 -0.82 -6.32
C ASP A 576 1.58 -1.36 -5.64
N GLU A 577 0.41 -1.04 -6.17
CA GLU A 577 -0.87 -1.61 -5.72
C GLU A 577 -1.64 -2.34 -6.84
N SER A 578 -1.07 -2.42 -8.04
CA SER A 578 -1.62 -3.31 -9.06
C SER A 578 -0.48 -3.94 -9.85
N GLY A 579 -0.06 -5.12 -9.40
CA GLY A 579 0.82 -5.99 -10.14
C GLY A 579 0.14 -6.47 -11.43
N VAL A 580 0.24 -5.67 -12.47
CA VAL A 580 0.07 -6.12 -13.85
C VAL A 580 1.30 -5.64 -14.61
N CYS A 581 2.38 -6.37 -14.47
CA CYS A 581 3.42 -6.42 -15.47
C CYS A 581 2.81 -7.03 -16.73
N LEU A 582 2.53 -6.21 -17.72
CA LEU A 582 2.38 -6.69 -19.08
C LEU A 582 3.78 -7.08 -19.58
N PRO A 583 4.00 -8.30 -20.05
CA PRO A 583 5.27 -8.68 -20.64
C PRO A 583 5.47 -7.88 -21.94
N ILE A 584 6.58 -7.16 -22.02
CA ILE A 584 7.13 -6.66 -23.28
C ILE A 584 7.49 -7.92 -24.08
N ARG A 585 6.68 -8.28 -25.06
CA ARG A 585 7.05 -9.27 -26.06
C ARG A 585 8.16 -8.66 -26.92
N SER A 586 9.36 -9.15 -26.72
CA SER A 586 10.46 -9.02 -27.68
C SER A 586 9.99 -9.58 -29.04
N ARG A 587 10.12 -8.76 -30.06
CA ARG A 587 10.01 -9.20 -31.46
C ARG A 587 11.25 -10.04 -31.81
N GLU A 588 11.19 -11.31 -31.52
CA GLU A 588 12.04 -12.33 -32.11
C GLU A 588 11.34 -13.65 -31.85
N GLU A 589 10.46 -14.02 -32.80
CA GLU A 589 10.05 -15.38 -33.13
C GLU A 589 8.87 -15.30 -34.10
N GLN A 590 9.20 -15.04 -35.36
CA GLN A 590 8.44 -15.52 -36.51
C GLN A 590 9.44 -15.64 -37.66
N ALA A 591 10.03 -16.81 -37.78
CA ALA A 591 10.50 -17.41 -39.01
C ALA A 591 9.92 -18.81 -39.07
#